data_4422fba27635e9e0a4cf83109f0c7205
#
_entry.id   4422fba27635e9e0a4cf83109f0c7205
#
_cell.length_a   1.000
_cell.length_b   1.000
_cell.length_c   1.000
_cell.angle_alpha   90.00
_cell.angle_beta   90.00
_cell.angle_gamma   90.00
#
_symmetry.space_group_name_H-M   'P 1'
#
loop_
_entity.id
_entity.type
_entity.pdbx_description
1 polymer ?
#
loop_
_entity_poly.entity_id
_entity_poly.type
_entity_poly.pdbx_seq_one_letter_code
_entity_poly.pdbx_strand_id
1 'polypeptide(L)'
;MNDAFSQLHPAASFAFFVAVITLTMLYMHPVLLIISLAAAAGYVCILKGARHFGKTLIYLVPFLLFMSALNALFNHAGVTPLFYLSNGNAVTKESLTFGFYASVMFSAVILWFECFNVVMTSDKLLCLFGRLSPSVSLLLSMALRFVPKFGRKIRSIDAARAQIGQGSAQGGFIRRVKNSMKVLSVTLTWALESSLTAANSMKSRGYGAARRTSFSLYRFTARDAVTMVLCAFAVGVTAACVVSGGIYARYFPSVIISGFGGIPALGMAAFALLCFLPQLFDAKEALVWRRLRSAI
;
A
#
# COMPACT_ATOMS: atom_id res chain seq x y z
N MET A 1 10.86 7.37 -13.37
CA MET A 1 11.77 6.22 -13.60
C MET A 1 10.88 4.99 -13.74
N ASN A 2 10.98 4.25 -14.84
CA ASN A 2 10.20 3.03 -15.02
C ASN A 2 10.91 1.92 -14.25
N ASP A 3 10.39 1.59 -13.10
CA ASP A 3 10.79 0.46 -12.28
C ASP A 3 10.41 -0.84 -13.01
N ALA A 4 11.36 -1.79 -13.13
CA ALA A 4 11.13 -3.08 -13.78
C ALA A 4 9.98 -3.86 -13.16
N PHE A 5 9.86 -3.80 -11.84
CA PHE A 5 8.79 -4.46 -11.10
C PHE A 5 7.43 -3.80 -11.36
N SER A 6 7.38 -2.49 -11.56
CA SER A 6 6.14 -1.79 -11.89
C SER A 6 5.57 -2.15 -13.26
N GLN A 7 6.36 -2.74 -14.16
CA GLN A 7 5.90 -3.17 -15.50
C GLN A 7 5.25 -4.56 -15.50
N LEU A 8 5.32 -5.31 -14.39
CA LEU A 8 4.70 -6.62 -14.25
C LEU A 8 3.18 -6.56 -14.34
N HIS A 9 2.59 -7.71 -14.67
CA HIS A 9 1.13 -7.85 -14.70
C HIS A 9 0.52 -7.48 -13.34
N PRO A 10 -0.60 -6.72 -13.31
CA PRO A 10 -1.24 -6.25 -12.07
C PRO A 10 -1.50 -7.35 -11.04
N ALA A 11 -1.86 -8.54 -11.48
CA ALA A 11 -2.11 -9.68 -10.58
C ALA A 11 -0.83 -10.14 -9.84
N ALA A 12 0.33 -10.17 -10.53
CA ALA A 12 1.59 -10.57 -9.92
C ALA A 12 2.07 -9.54 -8.89
N SER A 13 2.02 -8.25 -9.25
CA SER A 13 2.38 -7.17 -8.32
C SER A 13 1.44 -7.13 -7.10
N PHE A 14 0.13 -7.30 -7.31
CA PHE A 14 -0.84 -7.32 -6.21
C PHE A 14 -0.60 -8.51 -5.27
N ALA A 15 -0.44 -9.72 -5.82
CA ALA A 15 -0.16 -10.93 -5.04
C ALA A 15 1.12 -10.80 -4.20
N PHE A 16 2.17 -10.19 -4.77
CA PHE A 16 3.41 -9.90 -4.05
C PHE A 16 3.17 -9.00 -2.83
N PHE A 17 2.53 -7.83 -3.01
CA PHE A 17 2.29 -6.92 -1.90
C PHE A 17 1.39 -7.52 -0.83
N VAL A 18 0.33 -8.23 -1.23
CA VAL A 18 -0.54 -8.94 -0.28
C VAL A 18 0.27 -9.97 0.51
N ALA A 19 1.10 -10.76 -0.15
CA ALA A 19 1.93 -11.77 0.51
C ALA A 19 2.90 -11.15 1.53
N VAL A 20 3.65 -10.11 1.13
CA VAL A 20 4.64 -9.46 2.01
C VAL A 20 3.97 -8.79 3.20
N ILE A 21 2.90 -8.01 2.96
CA ILE A 21 2.19 -7.30 4.04
C ILE A 21 1.57 -8.31 5.00
N THR A 22 0.90 -9.34 4.49
CA THR A 22 0.26 -10.38 5.32
C THR A 22 1.28 -11.13 6.17
N LEU A 23 2.40 -11.57 5.59
CA LEU A 23 3.45 -12.26 6.35
C LEU A 23 4.10 -11.34 7.39
N THR A 24 4.35 -10.06 7.06
CA THR A 24 4.90 -9.09 8.01
C THR A 24 3.97 -8.86 9.19
N MET A 25 2.64 -8.86 8.97
CA MET A 25 1.65 -8.68 10.03
C MET A 25 1.41 -9.95 10.87
N LEU A 26 1.46 -11.13 10.25
CA LEU A 26 1.20 -12.39 10.93
C LEU A 26 2.37 -12.82 11.85
N TYR A 27 3.61 -12.55 11.44
CA TYR A 27 4.79 -13.08 12.11
C TYR A 27 5.60 -11.99 12.77
N MET A 28 5.36 -11.78 14.05
CA MET A 28 5.99 -10.74 14.87
C MET A 28 7.39 -11.17 15.38
N HIS A 29 8.21 -11.75 14.49
CA HIS A 29 9.57 -12.17 14.80
C HIS A 29 10.56 -11.03 14.53
N PRO A 30 11.46 -10.66 15.46
CA PRO A 30 12.36 -9.51 15.33
C PRO A 30 13.14 -9.47 14.02
N VAL A 31 13.73 -10.62 13.66
CA VAL A 31 14.56 -10.70 12.43
C VAL A 31 13.72 -10.49 11.16
N LEU A 32 12.53 -11.09 11.09
CA LEU A 32 11.63 -10.91 9.93
C LEU A 32 11.19 -9.45 9.81
N LEU A 33 10.90 -8.79 10.92
CA LEU A 33 10.50 -7.39 10.94
C LEU A 33 11.62 -6.45 10.47
N ILE A 34 12.86 -6.70 10.91
CA ILE A 34 14.03 -5.92 10.48
C ILE A 34 14.29 -6.14 8.98
N ILE A 35 14.20 -7.38 8.49
CA ILE A 35 14.34 -7.70 7.06
C ILE A 35 13.26 -6.98 6.24
N SER A 36 12.00 -7.05 6.67
CA SER A 36 10.88 -6.39 6.00
C SER A 36 11.06 -4.87 5.98
N LEU A 37 11.44 -4.27 7.11
CA LEU A 37 11.68 -2.83 7.21
C LEU A 37 12.82 -2.38 6.30
N ALA A 38 13.96 -3.10 6.32
CA ALA A 38 15.11 -2.79 5.49
C ALA A 38 14.79 -2.91 3.99
N ALA A 39 14.07 -3.97 3.59
CA ALA A 39 13.64 -4.16 2.22
C ALA A 39 12.64 -3.08 1.77
N ALA A 40 11.64 -2.76 2.59
CA ALA A 40 10.69 -1.68 2.29
C ALA A 40 11.39 -0.33 2.14
N ALA A 41 12.29 0.02 3.07
CA ALA A 41 13.09 1.24 3.03
C ALA A 41 13.93 1.33 1.75
N GLY A 42 14.64 0.26 1.40
CA GLY A 42 15.42 0.18 0.17
C GLY A 42 14.56 0.36 -1.08
N TYR A 43 13.37 -0.23 -1.12
CA TYR A 43 12.47 -0.11 -2.25
C TYR A 43 11.86 1.29 -2.38
N VAL A 44 11.48 1.94 -1.27
CA VAL A 44 11.08 3.37 -1.27
C VAL A 44 12.18 4.26 -1.82
N CYS A 45 13.46 4.01 -1.44
CA CYS A 45 14.60 4.76 -1.96
C CYS A 45 14.73 4.62 -3.49
N ILE A 46 14.48 3.44 -4.05
CA ILE A 46 14.53 3.20 -5.50
C ILE A 46 13.37 3.92 -6.20
N LEU A 47 12.14 3.81 -5.67
CA LEU A 47 10.93 4.37 -6.29
C LEU A 47 10.86 5.90 -6.24
N LYS A 48 11.13 6.49 -5.08
CA LYS A 48 10.93 7.94 -4.83
C LYS A 48 12.21 8.72 -4.60
N GLY A 49 13.33 8.01 -4.45
CA GLY A 49 14.64 8.61 -4.19
C GLY A 49 14.94 8.83 -2.71
N ALA A 50 16.24 8.90 -2.38
CA ALA A 50 16.73 9.00 -1.00
C ALA A 50 16.24 10.26 -0.25
N ARG A 51 16.04 11.38 -0.96
CA ARG A 51 15.52 12.61 -0.35
C ARG A 51 14.09 12.47 0.17
N HIS A 52 13.25 11.71 -0.55
CA HIS A 52 11.88 11.44 -0.11
C HIS A 52 11.89 10.50 1.10
N PHE A 53 12.70 9.45 1.05
CA PHE A 53 12.87 8.53 2.18
C PHE A 53 13.32 9.26 3.45
N GLY A 54 14.25 10.23 3.36
CA GLY A 54 14.65 11.05 4.50
C GLY A 54 13.48 11.82 5.13
N LYS A 55 12.56 12.34 4.32
CA LYS A 55 11.34 12.98 4.83
C LYS A 55 10.40 11.97 5.48
N THR A 56 10.20 10.81 4.88
CA THR A 56 9.38 9.73 5.45
C THR A 56 9.94 9.28 6.80
N LEU A 57 11.27 9.20 6.95
CA LEU A 57 11.93 8.83 8.19
C LEU A 57 11.67 9.83 9.33
N ILE A 58 11.60 11.14 9.02
CA ILE A 58 11.28 12.20 10.00
C ILE A 58 9.91 11.97 10.66
N TYR A 59 8.95 11.41 9.92
CA TYR A 59 7.62 11.08 10.46
C TYR A 59 7.57 9.68 11.07
N LEU A 60 8.32 8.74 10.51
CA LEU A 60 8.32 7.33 10.91
C LEU A 60 8.99 7.13 12.28
N VAL A 61 10.09 7.83 12.57
CA VAL A 61 10.81 7.69 13.84
C VAL A 61 9.98 8.18 15.03
N PRO A 62 9.39 9.39 15.02
CA PRO A 62 8.49 9.82 16.08
C PRO A 62 7.28 8.91 16.25
N PHE A 63 6.69 8.42 15.13
CA PHE A 63 5.59 7.47 15.16
C PHE A 63 5.98 6.16 15.85
N LEU A 64 7.16 5.61 15.55
CA LEU A 64 7.68 4.40 16.16
C LEU A 64 7.86 4.58 17.67
N LEU A 65 8.48 5.67 18.10
CA LEU A 65 8.69 5.97 19.51
C LEU A 65 7.36 6.19 20.25
N PHE A 66 6.43 6.91 19.64
CA PHE A 66 5.13 7.18 20.20
C PHE A 66 4.30 5.90 20.39
N MET A 67 4.24 5.04 19.38
CA MET A 67 3.52 3.77 19.46
C MET A 67 4.14 2.80 20.47
N SER A 68 5.48 2.76 20.55
CA SER A 68 6.18 1.97 21.55
C SER A 68 5.88 2.45 22.97
N ALA A 69 5.90 3.77 23.19
CA ALA A 69 5.58 4.38 24.48
C ALA A 69 4.11 4.15 24.86
N LEU A 70 3.17 4.35 23.92
CA LEU A 70 1.74 4.07 24.16
C LEU A 70 1.53 2.62 24.60
N ASN A 71 2.12 1.67 23.90
CA ASN A 71 1.98 0.26 24.27
C ASN A 71 2.50 -0.01 25.67
N ALA A 72 3.65 0.55 26.05
CA ALA A 72 4.23 0.39 27.38
C ALA A 72 3.37 1.02 28.50
N LEU A 73 2.63 2.10 28.18
CA LEU A 73 1.75 2.77 29.14
C LEU A 73 0.41 2.06 29.33
N PHE A 74 -0.13 1.40 28.31
CA PHE A 74 -1.44 0.74 28.37
C PHE A 74 -1.35 -0.76 28.62
N ASN A 75 -0.27 -1.41 28.23
CA ASN A 75 -0.08 -2.84 28.41
C ASN A 75 0.90 -3.11 29.56
N HIS A 76 0.40 -3.68 30.65
CA HIS A 76 1.15 -3.96 31.87
C HIS A 76 1.50 -5.44 32.01
N ALA A 77 1.34 -6.25 30.95
CA ALA A 77 1.67 -7.66 30.96
C ALA A 77 3.19 -7.86 30.99
N GLY A 78 3.67 -8.81 31.79
CA GLY A 78 5.08 -9.15 31.93
C GLY A 78 5.48 -9.42 33.39
N VAL A 79 6.67 -9.98 33.59
CA VAL A 79 7.16 -10.39 34.90
C VAL A 79 8.22 -9.41 35.46
N THR A 80 8.92 -8.67 34.58
CA THR A 80 10.01 -7.77 35.02
C THR A 80 9.55 -6.30 34.99
N PRO A 81 9.14 -5.72 36.18
CA PRO A 81 8.78 -4.31 36.25
C PRO A 81 10.04 -3.45 36.18
N LEU A 82 10.00 -2.40 35.35
CA LEU A 82 11.04 -1.37 35.24
C LEU A 82 10.78 -0.23 36.22
N PHE A 83 9.55 0.26 36.24
CA PHE A 83 9.08 1.31 37.16
C PHE A 83 7.55 1.22 37.30
N TYR A 84 7.06 1.85 38.39
CA TYR A 84 5.64 1.91 38.68
C TYR A 84 5.10 3.30 38.32
N LEU A 85 3.97 3.35 37.61
CA LEU A 85 3.25 4.59 37.40
C LEU A 85 2.56 5.06 38.69
N SER A 86 2.23 6.35 38.74
CA SER A 86 1.46 6.92 39.86
C SER A 86 0.12 6.22 40.11
N ASN A 87 -0.40 5.50 39.14
CA ASN A 87 -1.61 4.69 39.23
C ASN A 87 -1.37 3.27 39.82
N GLY A 88 -0.16 2.95 40.29
CA GLY A 88 0.19 1.62 40.80
C GLY A 88 0.48 0.56 39.72
N ASN A 89 0.31 0.88 38.44
CA ASN A 89 0.56 -0.04 37.34
C ASN A 89 2.06 -0.12 37.03
N ALA A 90 2.59 -1.34 36.87
CA ALA A 90 4.00 -1.56 36.51
C ALA A 90 4.20 -1.44 35.00
N VAL A 91 5.16 -0.64 34.56
CA VAL A 91 5.69 -0.69 33.21
C VAL A 91 6.75 -1.78 33.13
N THR A 92 6.50 -2.81 32.32
CA THR A 92 7.36 -4.01 32.26
C THR A 92 8.30 -3.95 31.06
N LYS A 93 9.45 -4.60 31.15
CA LYS A 93 10.41 -4.74 30.06
C LYS A 93 9.78 -5.45 28.86
N GLU A 94 8.97 -6.45 29.11
CA GLU A 94 8.27 -7.24 28.10
C GLU A 94 7.28 -6.39 27.31
N SER A 95 6.52 -5.53 27.99
CA SER A 95 5.59 -4.59 27.33
C SER A 95 6.31 -3.58 26.45
N LEU A 96 7.46 -3.06 26.90
CA LEU A 96 8.26 -2.14 26.10
C LEU A 96 8.86 -2.82 24.87
N THR A 97 9.40 -4.04 25.01
CA THR A 97 9.96 -4.80 23.89
C THR A 97 8.88 -5.19 22.87
N PHE A 98 7.71 -5.64 23.33
CA PHE A 98 6.58 -5.92 22.47
C PHE A 98 6.12 -4.66 21.74
N GLY A 99 5.97 -3.53 22.44
CA GLY A 99 5.58 -2.25 21.87
C GLY A 99 6.57 -1.76 20.81
N PHE A 100 7.87 -1.96 21.04
CA PHE A 100 8.91 -1.63 20.06
C PHE A 100 8.78 -2.47 18.79
N TYR A 101 8.68 -3.81 18.89
CA TYR A 101 8.53 -4.65 17.69
C TYR A 101 7.18 -4.47 17.00
N ALA A 102 6.11 -4.20 17.75
CA ALA A 102 4.83 -3.83 17.15
C ALA A 102 4.94 -2.53 16.34
N SER A 103 5.61 -1.51 16.87
CA SER A 103 5.80 -0.24 16.14
C SER A 103 6.71 -0.38 14.93
N VAL A 104 7.72 -1.25 14.97
CA VAL A 104 8.54 -1.63 13.80
C VAL A 104 7.70 -2.32 12.75
N MET A 105 6.80 -3.23 13.14
CA MET A 105 5.86 -3.91 12.24
C MET A 105 4.96 -2.89 11.52
N PHE A 106 4.30 -1.99 12.26
CA PHE A 106 3.48 -0.94 11.65
C PHE A 106 4.29 -0.03 10.71
N SER A 107 5.52 0.33 11.11
CA SER A 107 6.41 1.14 10.28
C SER A 107 6.77 0.45 8.96
N ALA A 108 7.08 -0.85 9.00
CA ALA A 108 7.34 -1.64 7.80
C ALA A 108 6.11 -1.73 6.89
N VAL A 109 4.93 -1.95 7.47
CA VAL A 109 3.67 -2.00 6.72
C VAL A 109 3.35 -0.65 6.06
N ILE A 110 3.55 0.47 6.77
CA ILE A 110 3.37 1.81 6.20
C ILE A 110 4.28 2.02 4.98
N LEU A 111 5.55 1.63 5.06
CA LEU A 111 6.48 1.73 3.94
C LEU A 111 6.06 0.81 2.78
N TRP A 112 5.58 -0.40 3.05
CA TRP A 112 5.06 -1.29 2.00
C TRP A 112 3.81 -0.72 1.33
N PHE A 113 2.89 -0.09 2.08
CA PHE A 113 1.76 0.62 1.50
C PHE A 113 2.18 1.83 0.69
N GLU A 114 3.24 2.52 1.08
CA GLU A 114 3.81 3.61 0.29
C GLU A 114 4.33 3.13 -1.07
N CYS A 115 5.04 1.99 -1.09
CA CYS A 115 5.47 1.34 -2.34
C CYS A 115 4.27 0.86 -3.17
N PHE A 116 3.29 0.22 -2.52
CA PHE A 116 2.06 -0.25 -3.15
C PHE A 116 1.34 0.87 -3.90
N ASN A 117 1.15 2.03 -3.28
CA ASN A 117 0.49 3.18 -3.90
C ASN A 117 1.23 3.73 -5.13
N VAL A 118 2.54 3.54 -5.23
CA VAL A 118 3.32 3.96 -6.40
C VAL A 118 3.22 2.93 -7.52
N VAL A 119 3.35 1.64 -7.19
CA VAL A 119 3.39 0.54 -8.16
C VAL A 119 1.99 0.20 -8.67
N MET A 120 0.99 0.17 -7.78
CA MET A 120 -0.41 -0.18 -8.11
C MET A 120 -1.21 1.07 -8.46
N THR A 121 -1.11 1.49 -9.72
CA THR A 121 -1.92 2.58 -10.25
C THR A 121 -3.41 2.20 -10.36
N SER A 122 -4.28 3.21 -10.42
CA SER A 122 -5.73 3.00 -10.57
C SER A 122 -6.07 2.12 -11.78
N ASP A 123 -5.33 2.24 -12.88
CA ASP A 123 -5.54 1.44 -14.10
C ASP A 123 -5.21 -0.04 -13.89
N LYS A 124 -4.17 -0.34 -13.09
CA LYS A 124 -3.81 -1.72 -12.71
C LYS A 124 -4.87 -2.36 -11.82
N LEU A 125 -5.37 -1.60 -10.85
CA LEU A 125 -6.48 -2.04 -10.00
C LEU A 125 -7.74 -2.31 -10.82
N LEU A 126 -8.06 -1.44 -11.78
CA LEU A 126 -9.18 -1.67 -12.71
C LEU A 126 -9.01 -2.95 -13.54
N CYS A 127 -7.80 -3.22 -14.01
CA CYS A 127 -7.51 -4.46 -14.75
C CYS A 127 -7.75 -5.71 -13.88
N LEU A 128 -7.37 -5.67 -12.61
CA LEU A 128 -7.54 -6.77 -11.66
C LEU A 128 -9.03 -7.04 -11.38
N PHE A 129 -9.80 -5.99 -11.05
CA PHE A 129 -11.24 -6.10 -10.79
C PHE A 129 -12.05 -6.39 -12.05
N GLY A 130 -11.56 -6.02 -13.23
CA GLY A 130 -12.22 -6.28 -14.52
C GLY A 130 -12.43 -7.75 -14.84
N ARG A 131 -11.58 -8.62 -14.31
CA ARG A 131 -11.71 -10.08 -14.44
C ARG A 131 -12.77 -10.68 -13.50
N LEU A 132 -12.91 -10.13 -12.29
CA LEU A 132 -13.88 -10.62 -11.30
C LEU A 132 -15.31 -10.21 -11.67
N SER A 133 -15.51 -8.93 -12.03
CA SER A 133 -16.84 -8.41 -12.37
C SER A 133 -16.73 -7.33 -13.46
N PRO A 134 -17.07 -7.68 -14.70
CA PRO A 134 -17.03 -6.72 -15.82
C PRO A 134 -17.90 -5.48 -15.61
N SER A 135 -19.04 -5.62 -14.93
CA SER A 135 -19.95 -4.51 -14.64
C SER A 135 -19.35 -3.52 -13.64
N VAL A 136 -18.74 -4.02 -12.55
CA VAL A 136 -18.06 -3.19 -11.55
C VAL A 136 -16.85 -2.47 -12.15
N SER A 137 -16.07 -3.16 -12.99
CA SER A 137 -14.92 -2.56 -13.67
C SER A 137 -15.33 -1.40 -14.58
N LEU A 138 -16.45 -1.54 -15.33
CA LEU A 138 -16.97 -0.46 -16.14
C LEU A 138 -17.39 0.74 -15.29
N LEU A 139 -18.17 0.50 -14.24
CA LEU A 139 -18.65 1.53 -13.35
C LEU A 139 -17.49 2.28 -12.69
N LEU A 140 -16.48 1.55 -12.20
CA LEU A 140 -15.30 2.14 -11.58
C LEU A 140 -14.44 2.91 -12.58
N SER A 141 -14.27 2.40 -13.82
CA SER A 141 -13.58 3.10 -14.90
C SER A 141 -14.26 4.42 -15.25
N MET A 142 -15.61 4.41 -15.35
CA MET A 142 -16.37 5.64 -15.57
C MET A 142 -16.24 6.61 -14.40
N ALA A 143 -16.37 6.12 -13.15
CA ALA A 143 -16.24 6.95 -11.96
C ALA A 143 -14.87 7.64 -11.89
N LEU A 144 -13.76 6.90 -12.09
CA LEU A 144 -12.41 7.47 -12.10
C LEU A 144 -12.22 8.51 -13.21
N ARG A 145 -12.83 8.31 -14.37
CA ARG A 145 -12.81 9.30 -15.47
C ARG A 145 -13.62 10.55 -15.14
N PHE A 146 -14.71 10.41 -14.37
CA PHE A 146 -15.55 11.54 -13.98
C PHE A 146 -14.91 12.41 -12.91
N VAL A 147 -14.07 11.88 -11.99
CA VAL A 147 -13.42 12.65 -10.93
C VAL A 147 -12.68 13.89 -11.45
N PRO A 148 -11.74 13.80 -12.43
CA PRO A 148 -11.08 14.98 -12.97
C PRO A 148 -12.03 15.90 -13.74
N LYS A 149 -13.09 15.35 -14.36
CA LYS A 149 -14.11 16.13 -15.07
C LYS A 149 -14.94 16.97 -14.10
N PHE A 150 -15.34 16.39 -12.95
CA PHE A 150 -16.05 17.11 -11.89
C PHE A 150 -15.18 18.20 -11.27
N GLY A 151 -13.91 17.93 -10.98
CA GLY A 151 -12.99 18.93 -10.45
C GLY A 151 -12.86 20.16 -11.37
N ARG A 152 -12.79 19.97 -12.68
CA ARG A 152 -12.79 21.06 -13.67
C ARG A 152 -14.12 21.82 -13.69
N LYS A 153 -15.24 21.10 -13.66
CA LYS A 153 -16.57 21.70 -13.69
C LYS A 153 -16.88 22.52 -12.44
N ILE A 154 -16.52 22.02 -11.25
CA ILE A 154 -16.65 22.74 -9.98
C ILE A 154 -15.88 24.06 -10.06
N ARG A 155 -14.62 24.04 -10.51
CA ARG A 155 -13.81 25.27 -10.66
C ARG A 155 -14.44 26.25 -11.64
N SER A 156 -14.98 25.78 -12.76
CA SER A 156 -15.66 26.62 -13.76
C SER A 156 -16.93 27.28 -13.20
N ILE A 157 -17.75 26.50 -12.47
CA ILE A 157 -18.96 27.03 -11.81
C ILE A 157 -18.60 28.03 -10.73
N ASP A 158 -17.59 27.73 -9.91
CA ASP A 158 -17.16 28.62 -8.84
C ASP A 158 -16.57 29.93 -9.38
N ALA A 159 -15.77 29.86 -10.46
CA ALA A 159 -15.25 31.03 -11.14
C ALA A 159 -16.36 31.94 -11.71
N ALA A 160 -17.37 31.35 -12.37
CA ALA A 160 -18.51 32.10 -12.87
C ALA A 160 -19.30 32.78 -11.74
N ARG A 161 -19.49 32.08 -10.61
CA ARG A 161 -20.17 32.64 -9.43
C ARG A 161 -19.32 33.69 -8.70
N ALA A 162 -18.00 33.56 -8.74
CA ALA A 162 -17.10 34.55 -8.15
C ALA A 162 -17.21 35.91 -8.84
N GLN A 163 -17.46 35.95 -10.16
CA GLN A 163 -17.66 37.17 -10.91
C GLN A 163 -18.89 37.97 -10.44
N ILE A 164 -19.91 37.31 -9.91
CA ILE A 164 -21.12 37.97 -9.37
C ILE A 164 -21.06 38.08 -7.83
N GLY A 165 -19.87 38.00 -7.22
CA GLY A 165 -19.68 38.14 -5.76
C GLY A 165 -20.23 36.98 -4.92
N GLN A 166 -20.49 35.81 -5.49
CA GLN A 166 -21.05 34.61 -4.83
C GLN A 166 -20.12 33.39 -4.92
N GLY A 167 -18.82 33.58 -5.10
CA GLY A 167 -17.83 32.50 -5.10
C GLY A 167 -17.69 31.80 -3.74
N SER A 168 -17.20 30.57 -3.74
CA SER A 168 -17.04 29.76 -2.52
C SER A 168 -16.07 30.40 -1.49
N ALA A 169 -15.10 31.19 -1.95
CA ALA A 169 -14.13 31.88 -1.09
C ALA A 169 -14.59 33.27 -0.60
N GLN A 170 -15.76 33.78 -1.03
CA GLN A 170 -16.20 35.15 -0.78
C GLN A 170 -17.16 35.25 0.41
N GLY A 171 -16.92 36.25 1.28
CA GLY A 171 -17.75 36.57 2.45
C GLY A 171 -17.30 35.91 3.75
N GLY A 172 -18.10 36.09 4.82
CA GLY A 172 -17.88 35.44 6.11
C GLY A 172 -18.09 33.93 6.08
N PHE A 173 -17.70 33.21 7.13
CA PHE A 173 -17.71 31.74 7.19
C PHE A 173 -19.05 31.12 6.76
N ILE A 174 -20.18 31.58 7.33
CA ILE A 174 -21.52 31.08 7.01
C ILE A 174 -21.86 31.31 5.52
N ARG A 175 -21.51 32.48 4.98
CA ARG A 175 -21.74 32.81 3.57
C ARG A 175 -20.91 31.95 2.63
N ARG A 176 -19.65 31.62 2.98
CA ARG A 176 -18.79 30.69 2.24
C ARG A 176 -19.40 29.29 2.17
N VAL A 177 -19.86 28.75 3.32
CA VAL A 177 -20.54 27.45 3.37
C VAL A 177 -21.79 27.45 2.48
N LYS A 178 -22.65 28.48 2.58
CA LYS A 178 -23.85 28.60 1.74
C LYS A 178 -23.52 28.69 0.24
N ASN A 179 -22.48 29.44 -0.12
CA ASN A 179 -22.02 29.55 -1.51
C ASN A 179 -21.46 28.22 -2.03
N SER A 180 -20.65 27.51 -1.22
CA SER A 180 -20.11 26.19 -1.57
C SER A 180 -21.22 25.17 -1.76
N MET A 181 -22.27 25.18 -0.92
CA MET A 181 -23.43 24.31 -1.09
C MET A 181 -24.19 24.60 -2.39
N LYS A 182 -24.30 25.86 -2.81
CA LYS A 182 -24.90 26.22 -4.10
C LYS A 182 -24.07 25.72 -5.28
N VAL A 183 -22.72 25.86 -5.21
CA VAL A 183 -21.80 25.29 -6.22
C VAL A 183 -21.97 23.78 -6.32
N LEU A 184 -22.07 23.09 -5.18
CA LEU A 184 -22.30 21.66 -5.11
C LEU A 184 -23.64 21.25 -5.75
N SER A 185 -24.72 21.96 -5.41
CA SER A 185 -26.07 21.72 -5.98
C SER A 185 -26.07 21.80 -7.50
N VAL A 186 -25.48 22.89 -8.07
CA VAL A 186 -25.38 23.07 -9.53
C VAL A 186 -24.51 21.95 -10.16
N THR A 187 -23.43 21.57 -9.47
CA THR A 187 -22.56 20.48 -9.95
C THR A 187 -23.28 19.14 -9.97
N LEU A 188 -24.11 18.86 -8.94
CA LEU A 188 -24.92 17.63 -8.87
C LEU A 188 -25.96 17.57 -10.00
N THR A 189 -26.67 18.65 -10.25
CA THR A 189 -27.65 18.73 -11.36
C THR A 189 -26.95 18.44 -12.70
N TRP A 190 -25.81 19.10 -12.94
CA TRP A 190 -25.03 18.85 -14.15
C TRP A 190 -24.50 17.40 -14.22
N ALA A 191 -24.11 16.81 -13.08
CA ALA A 191 -23.65 15.43 -13.01
C ALA A 191 -24.75 14.43 -13.41
N LEU A 192 -25.97 14.64 -12.89
CA LEU A 192 -27.14 13.81 -13.26
C LEU A 192 -27.47 13.92 -14.75
N GLU A 193 -27.53 15.13 -15.29
CA GLU A 193 -27.76 15.36 -16.71
C GLU A 193 -26.67 14.71 -17.59
N SER A 194 -25.38 14.88 -17.20
CA SER A 194 -24.25 14.27 -17.88
C SER A 194 -24.29 12.74 -17.85
N SER A 195 -24.80 12.15 -16.74
CA SER A 195 -24.93 10.69 -16.62
C SER A 195 -26.02 10.13 -17.53
N LEU A 196 -27.17 10.81 -17.65
CA LEU A 196 -28.24 10.44 -18.57
C LEU A 196 -27.78 10.52 -20.02
N THR A 197 -27.07 11.59 -20.38
CA THR A 197 -26.52 11.76 -21.73
C THR A 197 -25.48 10.67 -22.04
N ALA A 198 -24.63 10.32 -21.08
CA ALA A 198 -23.68 9.22 -21.23
C ALA A 198 -24.40 7.86 -21.40
N ALA A 199 -25.43 7.59 -20.60
CA ALA A 199 -26.21 6.36 -20.69
C ALA A 199 -26.91 6.23 -22.07
N ASN A 200 -27.53 7.31 -22.56
CA ASN A 200 -28.16 7.32 -23.87
C ASN A 200 -27.15 7.11 -24.99
N SER A 201 -26.00 7.77 -24.92
CA SER A 201 -24.89 7.57 -25.86
C SER A 201 -24.39 6.12 -25.88
N MET A 202 -24.28 5.47 -24.72
CA MET A 202 -23.89 4.06 -24.64
C MET A 202 -24.94 3.15 -25.27
N LYS A 203 -26.22 3.41 -24.99
CA LYS A 203 -27.34 2.65 -25.56
C LYS A 203 -27.37 2.78 -27.09
N SER A 204 -27.17 3.97 -27.62
CA SER A 204 -27.12 4.22 -29.07
C SER A 204 -25.94 3.52 -29.76
N ARG A 205 -24.84 3.28 -29.03
CA ARG A 205 -23.68 2.51 -29.52
C ARG A 205 -23.85 1.00 -29.39
N GLY A 206 -25.04 0.51 -29.04
CA GLY A 206 -25.33 -0.92 -28.93
C GLY A 206 -24.85 -1.55 -27.62
N TYR A 207 -24.64 -0.76 -26.53
CA TYR A 207 -24.29 -1.33 -25.25
C TYR A 207 -25.39 -2.29 -24.74
N GLY A 208 -25.01 -3.53 -24.46
CA GLY A 208 -25.94 -4.59 -24.04
C GLY A 208 -26.56 -5.41 -25.18
N ALA A 209 -26.35 -5.07 -26.46
CA ALA A 209 -26.88 -5.79 -27.59
C ALA A 209 -26.09 -7.06 -27.95
N ALA A 210 -24.81 -7.14 -27.58
CA ALA A 210 -23.96 -8.30 -27.88
C ALA A 210 -23.10 -8.68 -26.65
N ARG A 211 -22.49 -9.89 -26.73
CA ARG A 211 -21.55 -10.36 -25.71
C ARG A 211 -20.34 -9.43 -25.64
N ARG A 212 -20.02 -8.99 -24.43
CA ARG A 212 -18.99 -7.98 -24.18
C ARG A 212 -17.59 -8.54 -24.39
N THR A 213 -16.76 -7.83 -25.13
CA THR A 213 -15.32 -8.03 -25.22
C THR A 213 -14.61 -6.97 -24.38
N SER A 214 -13.51 -7.31 -23.71
CA SER A 214 -12.69 -6.36 -22.96
C SER A 214 -11.31 -6.25 -23.59
N PHE A 215 -10.86 -5.03 -23.86
CA PHE A 215 -9.48 -4.76 -24.23
C PHE A 215 -8.63 -4.64 -22.97
N SER A 216 -7.59 -5.47 -22.86
CA SER A 216 -6.62 -5.40 -21.77
C SER A 216 -5.26 -4.96 -22.30
N LEU A 217 -4.72 -3.88 -21.74
CA LEU A 217 -3.36 -3.41 -22.02
C LEU A 217 -2.29 -4.33 -21.42
N TYR A 218 -2.65 -5.05 -20.35
CA TYR A 218 -1.73 -5.93 -19.63
C TYR A 218 -1.85 -7.35 -20.15
N ARG A 219 -0.74 -7.89 -20.68
CA ARG A 219 -0.64 -9.29 -21.10
C ARG A 219 0.19 -10.04 -20.07
N PHE A 220 -0.27 -11.22 -19.68
CA PHE A 220 0.47 -12.09 -18.77
C PHE A 220 1.68 -12.68 -19.49
N THR A 221 2.87 -12.46 -18.96
CA THR A 221 4.14 -12.87 -19.54
C THR A 221 4.80 -13.98 -18.71
N ALA A 222 5.80 -14.67 -19.27
CA ALA A 222 6.57 -15.66 -18.53
C ALA A 222 7.27 -15.07 -17.30
N ARG A 223 7.64 -13.78 -17.33
CA ARG A 223 8.21 -13.08 -16.17
C ARG A 223 7.21 -13.00 -15.01
N ASP A 224 5.94 -12.74 -15.32
CA ASP A 224 4.87 -12.67 -14.31
C ASP A 224 4.61 -14.04 -13.67
N ALA A 225 4.63 -15.10 -14.50
CA ALA A 225 4.49 -16.47 -14.02
C ALA A 225 5.62 -16.86 -13.06
N VAL A 226 6.87 -16.58 -13.43
CA VAL A 226 8.05 -16.83 -12.59
C VAL A 226 7.94 -16.06 -11.27
N THR A 227 7.55 -14.79 -11.32
CA THR A 227 7.37 -13.97 -10.10
C THR A 227 6.30 -14.56 -9.19
N MET A 228 5.15 -14.96 -9.74
CA MET A 228 4.07 -15.59 -8.94
C MET A 228 4.51 -16.90 -8.32
N VAL A 229 5.22 -17.75 -9.06
CA VAL A 229 5.74 -19.02 -8.53
C VAL A 229 6.77 -18.78 -7.43
N LEU A 230 7.69 -17.84 -7.62
CA LEU A 230 8.66 -17.47 -6.58
C LEU A 230 7.99 -16.93 -5.32
N CYS A 231 6.98 -16.05 -5.47
CA CYS A 231 6.20 -15.54 -4.35
C CYS A 231 5.47 -16.69 -3.62
N ALA A 232 4.77 -17.55 -4.35
CA ALA A 232 4.06 -18.67 -3.76
C ALA A 232 5.00 -19.65 -3.05
N PHE A 233 6.15 -19.95 -3.64
CA PHE A 233 7.18 -20.79 -3.04
C PHE A 233 7.74 -20.18 -1.76
N ALA A 234 8.13 -18.90 -1.78
CA ALA A 234 8.68 -18.21 -0.62
C ALA A 234 7.64 -18.13 0.52
N VAL A 235 6.39 -17.83 0.21
CA VAL A 235 5.28 -17.85 1.19
C VAL A 235 5.10 -19.26 1.77
N GLY A 236 5.07 -20.27 0.92
CA GLY A 236 4.91 -21.67 1.34
C GLY A 236 6.03 -22.15 2.26
N VAL A 237 7.29 -21.86 1.91
CA VAL A 237 8.45 -22.21 2.74
C VAL A 237 8.41 -21.46 4.08
N THR A 238 8.15 -20.15 4.06
CA THR A 238 8.06 -19.38 5.31
C THR A 238 6.95 -19.88 6.21
N ALA A 239 5.77 -20.14 5.66
CA ALA A 239 4.63 -20.68 6.40
C ALA A 239 4.93 -22.08 6.96
N ALA A 240 5.52 -22.97 6.19
CA ALA A 240 5.92 -24.31 6.63
C ALA A 240 6.93 -24.26 7.78
N CYS A 241 7.93 -23.36 7.73
CA CYS A 241 8.91 -23.18 8.80
C CYS A 241 8.27 -22.64 10.08
N VAL A 242 7.23 -21.83 9.98
CA VAL A 242 6.48 -21.34 11.15
C VAL A 242 5.61 -22.46 11.74
N VAL A 243 4.85 -23.16 10.90
CA VAL A 243 3.97 -24.27 11.35
C VAL A 243 4.79 -25.40 11.99
N SER A 244 5.99 -25.68 11.47
CA SER A 244 6.92 -26.66 12.10
C SER A 244 7.51 -26.18 13.44
N GLY A 245 7.13 -25.00 13.94
CA GLY A 245 7.64 -24.44 15.19
C GLY A 245 9.09 -23.95 15.09
N GLY A 246 9.65 -23.83 13.89
CA GLY A 246 11.01 -23.33 13.68
C GLY A 246 11.11 -21.82 13.98
N ILE A 247 10.14 -21.03 13.56
CA ILE A 247 10.12 -19.59 13.75
C ILE A 247 8.99 -19.23 14.72
N TYR A 248 9.36 -18.84 15.93
CA TYR A 248 8.41 -18.33 16.92
C TYR A 248 9.00 -17.18 17.70
N ALA A 249 8.15 -16.25 18.12
CA ALA A 249 8.48 -15.18 19.04
C ALA A 249 7.33 -15.02 20.03
N ARG A 250 7.62 -15.22 21.29
CA ARG A 250 6.67 -15.05 22.40
C ARG A 250 7.18 -13.94 23.30
N TYR A 251 6.37 -12.93 23.51
CA TYR A 251 6.74 -11.75 24.29
C TYR A 251 6.22 -11.80 25.73
N PHE A 252 5.17 -12.59 25.99
CA PHE A 252 4.54 -12.73 27.29
C PHE A 252 4.44 -14.20 27.70
N PRO A 253 4.65 -14.56 28.96
CA PRO A 253 5.06 -13.72 30.13
C PRO A 253 6.53 -13.31 30.10
N SER A 254 7.39 -13.98 29.33
CA SER A 254 8.80 -13.69 29.11
C SER A 254 9.14 -13.65 27.65
N VAL A 255 10.17 -12.91 27.26
CA VAL A 255 10.62 -12.78 25.88
C VAL A 255 11.39 -14.03 25.47
N ILE A 256 10.78 -14.89 24.66
CA ILE A 256 11.39 -16.09 24.09
C ILE A 256 11.34 -15.98 22.57
N ILE A 257 12.50 -16.00 21.93
CA ILE A 257 12.66 -15.86 20.49
C ILE A 257 13.39 -17.10 19.98
N SER A 258 12.94 -17.66 18.84
CA SER A 258 13.63 -18.79 18.21
C SER A 258 15.04 -18.40 17.76
N GLY A 259 16.00 -19.29 18.01
CA GLY A 259 17.39 -19.09 17.58
C GLY A 259 17.60 -19.26 16.07
N PHE A 260 18.84 -19.01 15.63
CA PHE A 260 19.28 -19.24 14.26
C PHE A 260 19.65 -20.73 14.04
N GLY A 261 18.65 -21.60 14.00
CA GLY A 261 18.85 -23.01 13.61
C GLY A 261 18.65 -23.24 12.11
N GLY A 262 18.84 -24.46 11.62
CA GLY A 262 18.70 -24.77 10.18
C GLY A 262 17.31 -24.44 9.60
N ILE A 263 16.24 -24.89 10.26
CA ILE A 263 14.85 -24.65 9.81
C ILE A 263 14.46 -23.16 9.94
N PRO A 264 14.68 -22.47 11.07
CA PRO A 264 14.45 -21.04 11.16
C PRO A 264 15.21 -20.22 10.11
N ALA A 265 16.48 -20.52 9.89
CA ALA A 265 17.32 -19.81 8.93
C ALA A 265 16.78 -19.92 7.49
N LEU A 266 16.28 -21.09 7.13
CA LEU A 266 15.69 -21.32 5.81
C LEU A 266 14.42 -20.50 5.61
N GLY A 267 13.55 -20.43 6.60
CA GLY A 267 12.33 -19.60 6.55
C GLY A 267 12.65 -18.11 6.51
N MET A 268 13.64 -17.65 7.29
CA MET A 268 14.11 -16.25 7.27
C MET A 268 14.73 -15.88 5.92
N ALA A 269 15.52 -16.79 5.31
CA ALA A 269 16.11 -16.58 3.98
C ALA A 269 15.03 -16.53 2.89
N ALA A 270 14.02 -17.40 2.94
CA ALA A 270 12.90 -17.38 2.01
C ALA A 270 12.10 -16.07 2.12
N PHE A 271 11.84 -15.60 3.34
CA PHE A 271 11.18 -14.32 3.56
C PHE A 271 12.02 -13.13 3.07
N ALA A 272 13.34 -13.17 3.34
CA ALA A 272 14.25 -12.14 2.83
C ALA A 272 14.25 -12.10 1.29
N LEU A 273 14.32 -13.25 0.63
CA LEU A 273 14.22 -13.36 -0.82
C LEU A 273 12.91 -12.76 -1.33
N LEU A 274 11.79 -13.05 -0.67
CA LEU A 274 10.50 -12.45 -1.01
C LEU A 274 10.54 -10.92 -0.88
N CYS A 275 11.00 -10.38 0.24
CA CYS A 275 11.01 -8.94 0.49
C CYS A 275 11.96 -8.17 -0.46
N PHE A 276 13.12 -8.74 -0.79
CA PHE A 276 14.10 -8.13 -1.71
C PHE A 276 13.82 -8.37 -3.19
N LEU A 277 12.82 -9.15 -3.53
CA LEU A 277 12.48 -9.52 -4.91
C LEU A 277 12.34 -8.31 -5.86
N PRO A 278 11.62 -7.22 -5.53
CA PRO A 278 11.53 -6.04 -6.40
C PRO A 278 12.89 -5.41 -6.68
N GLN A 279 13.74 -5.29 -5.67
CA GLN A 279 15.06 -4.71 -5.78
C GLN A 279 15.99 -5.57 -6.65
N LEU A 280 15.85 -6.89 -6.59
CA LEU A 280 16.60 -7.82 -7.45
C LEU A 280 16.22 -7.68 -8.93
N PHE A 281 14.91 -7.44 -9.21
CA PHE A 281 14.47 -7.16 -10.58
C PHE A 281 15.07 -5.86 -11.11
N ASP A 282 15.05 -4.80 -10.32
CA ASP A 282 15.62 -3.50 -10.71
C ASP A 282 17.14 -3.55 -10.85
N ALA A 283 17.83 -4.25 -9.95
CA ALA A 283 19.27 -4.44 -10.03
C ALA A 283 19.66 -5.22 -11.29
N LYS A 284 18.93 -6.28 -11.63
CA LYS A 284 19.14 -7.06 -12.85
C LYS A 284 18.96 -6.19 -14.11
N GLU A 285 17.89 -5.41 -14.17
CA GLU A 285 17.62 -4.53 -15.31
C GLU A 285 18.71 -3.44 -15.42
N ALA A 286 19.11 -2.83 -14.32
CA ALA A 286 20.19 -1.85 -14.29
C ALA A 286 21.53 -2.42 -14.80
N LEU A 287 21.84 -3.68 -14.47
CA LEU A 287 23.03 -4.38 -14.97
C LEU A 287 22.95 -4.64 -16.48
N VAL A 288 21.78 -5.07 -16.98
CA VAL A 288 21.55 -5.28 -18.41
C VAL A 288 21.74 -3.97 -19.19
N TRP A 289 21.14 -2.88 -18.71
CA TRP A 289 21.29 -1.55 -19.32
C TRP A 289 22.73 -1.04 -19.31
N ARG A 290 23.49 -1.30 -18.23
CA ARG A 290 24.91 -0.94 -18.16
C ARG A 290 25.72 -1.68 -19.23
N ARG A 291 25.48 -2.99 -19.42
CA ARG A 291 26.15 -3.79 -20.46
C ARG A 291 25.79 -3.33 -21.87
N LEU A 292 24.52 -3.00 -22.13
CA LEU A 292 24.11 -2.49 -23.43
C LEU A 292 24.72 -1.13 -23.75
N ARG A 293 24.84 -0.24 -22.77
CA ARG A 293 25.49 1.08 -22.94
C ARG A 293 27.02 0.97 -23.15
N SER A 294 27.67 -0.04 -22.60
CA SER A 294 29.10 -0.25 -22.79
C SER A 294 29.43 -0.94 -24.14
N ALA A 295 28.39 -1.45 -24.84
CA ALA A 295 28.53 -2.10 -26.15
C ALA A 295 28.21 -1.15 -27.32
N ILE A 296 27.75 0.07 -27.03
CA ILE A 296 27.52 1.18 -27.96
C ILE A 296 28.69 2.17 -27.83
#